data_64e74f3678b72a7aa7ef08ecc3ae6c5c
#
_entry.id   64e74f3678b72a7aa7ef08ecc3ae6c5c
#
_cell.length_a   1.000
_cell.length_b   1.000
_cell.length_c   1.000
_cell.angle_alpha   90.00
_cell.angle_beta   90.00
_cell.angle_gamma   90.00
#
_symmetry.space_group_name_H-M   'P 1'
#
loop_
_entity.id
_entity.type
_entity.pdbx_description
1 polymer ?
#
loop_
_entity_poly.entity_id
_entity_poly.type
_entity_poly.pdbx_seq_one_letter_code
_entity_poly.pdbx_strand_id
1 'polypeptide(L)'
;MKDKIIEAVGSKLDDLSLRIDDVVYEKENNNNYLRIVLDADFIIDVNTVSRASKIIDPIIDELDLIDDAYILDIYAKEKGVTDNE
;
A
#
# COMPACT_ATOMS: atom_id res chain seq x y z
N MET A 1 -7.43 -11.51 -4.40
CA MET A 1 -6.12 -10.82 -4.43
C MET A 1 -5.88 -9.98 -3.18
N LYS A 2 -6.81 -9.13 -2.83
CA LYS A 2 -6.68 -8.23 -1.67
C LYS A 2 -6.36 -9.00 -0.38
N ASP A 3 -7.09 -10.07 -0.11
CA ASP A 3 -6.91 -10.82 1.12
C ASP A 3 -5.53 -11.45 1.22
N LYS A 4 -5.00 -11.94 0.10
CA LYS A 4 -3.68 -12.56 0.09
C LYS A 4 -2.58 -11.53 0.37
N ILE A 5 -2.75 -10.34 -0.16
CA ILE A 5 -1.79 -9.26 0.06
C ILE A 5 -1.83 -8.83 1.53
N ILE A 6 -3.03 -8.62 2.06
CA ILE A 6 -3.18 -8.22 3.45
C ILE A 6 -2.59 -9.28 4.38
N GLU A 7 -2.84 -10.54 4.09
CA GLU A 7 -2.33 -11.63 4.90
C GLU A 7 -0.79 -11.68 4.88
N ALA A 8 -0.21 -11.51 3.69
CA ALA A 8 1.24 -11.62 3.53
C ALA A 8 1.98 -10.41 4.09
N VAL A 9 1.40 -9.23 3.97
CA VAL A 9 2.07 -7.95 4.28
C VAL A 9 1.73 -7.45 5.68
N GLY A 10 0.50 -7.71 6.14
CA GLY A 10 -0.05 -7.03 7.31
C GLY A 10 0.86 -7.00 8.52
N SER A 11 1.29 -8.16 9.00
CA SER A 11 2.10 -8.23 10.22
C SER A 11 3.51 -7.66 10.00
N LYS A 12 3.96 -7.58 8.75
CA LYS A 12 5.28 -7.05 8.44
C LYS A 12 5.36 -5.55 8.63
N LEU A 13 4.23 -4.88 8.71
CA LEU A 13 4.16 -3.44 8.91
C LEU A 13 4.01 -3.06 10.39
N ASP A 14 3.93 -4.03 11.28
CA ASP A 14 3.70 -3.77 12.70
C ASP A 14 4.78 -2.91 13.32
N ASP A 15 6.05 -3.12 12.92
CA ASP A 15 7.16 -2.32 13.45
C ASP A 15 7.07 -0.85 13.09
N LEU A 16 6.29 -0.53 12.05
CA LEU A 16 6.07 0.86 11.64
C LEU A 16 4.74 1.38 12.16
N SER A 17 3.99 0.55 12.87
CA SER A 17 2.65 0.87 13.38
C SER A 17 1.69 1.24 12.25
N LEU A 18 1.87 0.61 11.11
CA LEU A 18 1.03 0.83 9.93
C LEU A 18 0.11 -0.34 9.72
N ARG A 19 -0.98 -0.08 9.00
CA ARG A 19 -1.89 -1.12 8.57
C ARG A 19 -2.32 -0.83 7.14
N ILE A 20 -2.79 -1.86 6.44
CA ILE A 20 -3.33 -1.70 5.10
C ILE A 20 -4.79 -1.31 5.21
N ASP A 21 -5.13 -0.17 4.65
CA ASP A 21 -6.52 0.30 4.62
C ASP A 21 -7.26 -0.32 3.44
N ASP A 22 -6.60 -0.38 2.29
CA ASP A 22 -7.23 -0.94 1.09
C ASP A 22 -6.19 -1.40 0.09
N VAL A 23 -6.62 -2.28 -0.80
CA VAL A 23 -5.82 -2.77 -1.92
C VAL A 23 -6.72 -2.71 -3.14
N VAL A 24 -6.28 -2.01 -4.17
CA VAL A 24 -7.07 -1.83 -5.39
C VAL A 24 -6.22 -2.17 -6.60
N TYR A 25 -6.77 -2.98 -7.51
CA TYR A 25 -6.13 -3.27 -8.78
C TYR A 25 -7.00 -2.70 -9.87
N GLU A 26 -6.50 -1.73 -10.60
CA GLU A 26 -7.30 -1.05 -11.61
C GLU A 26 -6.46 -0.64 -12.80
N LYS A 27 -7.12 -0.44 -13.91
CA LYS A 27 -6.49 0.00 -15.15
C LYS A 27 -6.84 1.45 -15.40
N GLU A 28 -5.82 2.23 -15.70
CA GLU A 28 -5.98 3.66 -15.97
C GLU A 28 -5.02 4.06 -17.08
N ASN A 29 -5.54 4.66 -18.15
CA ASN A 29 -4.72 5.10 -19.29
C ASN A 29 -3.82 3.99 -19.85
N ASN A 30 -4.38 2.79 -20.00
CA ASN A 30 -3.68 1.62 -20.52
C ASN A 30 -2.60 1.05 -19.60
N ASN A 31 -2.48 1.56 -18.39
CA ASN A 31 -1.58 1.01 -17.38
C ASN A 31 -2.38 0.32 -16.30
N ASN A 32 -1.85 -0.80 -15.81
CA ASN A 32 -2.43 -1.49 -14.68
C ASN A 32 -1.76 -0.99 -13.41
N TYR A 33 -2.55 -0.68 -12.40
CA TYR A 33 -2.04 -0.19 -11.11
C TYR A 33 -2.47 -1.12 -10.00
N LEU A 34 -1.52 -1.51 -9.19
CA LEU A 34 -1.82 -2.16 -7.93
C LEU A 34 -1.58 -1.11 -6.85
N ARG A 35 -2.66 -0.63 -6.24
CA ARG A 35 -2.59 0.44 -5.26
C ARG A 35 -2.82 -0.11 -3.88
N ILE A 36 -1.87 0.17 -2.99
CA ILE A 36 -1.94 -0.24 -1.59
C ILE A 36 -2.01 1.02 -0.75
N VAL A 37 -3.10 1.16 -0.02
CA VAL A 37 -3.36 2.34 0.79
C VAL A 37 -3.03 2.00 2.23
N LEU A 38 -2.15 2.79 2.83
CA LEU A 38 -1.70 2.61 4.20
C LEU A 38 -2.45 3.54 5.14
N ASP A 39 -2.70 3.07 6.35
CA ASP A 39 -3.30 3.88 7.39
C ASP A 39 -2.56 3.66 8.71
N ALA A 40 -2.74 4.59 9.63
CA ALA A 40 -2.12 4.54 10.95
C ALA A 40 -2.87 5.49 11.86
N ASP A 41 -2.53 5.43 13.15
CA ASP A 41 -3.12 6.35 14.15
C ASP A 41 -2.37 7.69 14.21
N PHE A 42 -1.48 7.91 13.25
CA PHE A 42 -0.70 9.16 13.16
C PHE A 42 -0.59 9.54 11.69
N ILE A 43 -0.11 10.75 11.41
CA ILE A 43 0.09 11.21 10.03
C ILE A 43 1.34 10.52 9.48
N ILE A 44 1.16 9.79 8.38
CA ILE A 44 2.25 9.03 7.76
C ILE A 44 3.04 9.96 6.85
N ASP A 45 4.33 10.10 7.13
CA ASP A 45 5.18 10.95 6.30
C ASP A 45 5.81 10.17 5.15
N VAL A 46 6.50 10.88 4.27
CA VAL A 46 7.11 10.30 3.08
C VAL A 46 8.15 9.24 3.43
N ASN A 47 8.92 9.47 4.46
CA ASN A 47 9.95 8.52 4.88
C ASN A 47 9.33 7.20 5.34
N THR A 48 8.21 7.28 6.04
CA THR A 48 7.52 6.09 6.53
C THR A 48 6.92 5.32 5.37
N VAL A 49 6.34 6.02 4.38
CA VAL A 49 5.83 5.38 3.17
C VAL A 49 6.97 4.66 2.43
N SER A 50 8.13 5.29 2.34
CA SER A 50 9.29 4.71 1.69
C SER A 50 9.75 3.42 2.40
N ARG A 51 9.76 3.43 3.72
CA ARG A 51 10.09 2.23 4.50
C ARG A 51 9.10 1.12 4.27
N ALA A 52 7.82 1.46 4.26
CA ALA A 52 6.77 0.48 4.00
C ALA A 52 6.92 -0.12 2.61
N SER A 53 7.23 0.71 1.62
CA SER A 53 7.42 0.25 0.25
C SER A 53 8.54 -0.77 0.14
N LYS A 54 9.63 -0.55 0.87
CA LYS A 54 10.75 -1.49 0.85
C LYS A 54 10.40 -2.84 1.49
N ILE A 55 9.43 -2.84 2.39
CA ILE A 55 8.93 -4.08 2.98
C ILE A 55 7.95 -4.76 2.03
N ILE A 56 7.04 -3.98 1.46
CA ILE A 56 5.93 -4.50 0.66
C ILE A 56 6.38 -5.00 -0.71
N ASP A 57 7.25 -4.25 -1.37
CA ASP A 57 7.65 -4.54 -2.74
C ASP A 57 8.15 -5.97 -2.95
N PRO A 58 9.14 -6.47 -2.18
CA PRO A 58 9.60 -7.84 -2.38
C PRO A 58 8.53 -8.89 -2.05
N ILE A 59 7.61 -8.58 -1.14
CA ILE A 59 6.54 -9.51 -0.81
C ILE A 59 5.57 -9.64 -1.98
N ILE A 60 5.22 -8.51 -2.59
CA ILE A 60 4.34 -8.51 -3.76
C ILE A 60 4.99 -9.25 -4.92
N ASP A 61 6.28 -9.04 -5.14
CA ASP A 61 7.00 -9.75 -6.20
C ASP A 61 6.96 -11.27 -5.97
N GLU A 62 7.16 -11.69 -4.74
CA GLU A 62 7.18 -13.11 -4.42
C GLU A 62 5.80 -13.76 -4.56
N LEU A 63 4.75 -13.02 -4.23
CA LEU A 63 3.39 -13.53 -4.36
C LEU A 63 2.99 -13.77 -5.82
N ASP A 64 3.53 -12.97 -6.72
CA ASP A 64 3.33 -13.13 -8.17
C ASP A 64 1.86 -13.33 -8.53
N LEU A 65 1.00 -12.44 -8.05
CA LEU A 65 -0.44 -12.56 -8.22
C LEU A 65 -0.96 -12.00 -9.53
N ILE A 66 -0.17 -11.17 -10.20
CA ILE A 66 -0.59 -10.46 -11.41
C ILE A 66 0.30 -10.87 -12.57
N ASP A 67 -0.30 -11.40 -13.61
CA ASP A 67 0.45 -11.87 -14.79
C ASP A 67 0.87 -10.74 -15.71
N ASP A 68 0.08 -9.67 -15.74
CA ASP A 68 0.35 -8.54 -16.60
C ASP A 68 1.34 -7.58 -15.94
N ALA A 69 2.00 -6.77 -16.77
CA ALA A 69 2.84 -5.69 -16.23
C ALA A 69 1.95 -4.71 -15.46
N TYR A 70 2.45 -4.23 -14.35
CA TYR A 70 1.70 -3.29 -13.51
C TYR A 70 2.63 -2.35 -12.78
N ILE A 71 2.05 -1.26 -12.32
CA ILE A 71 2.76 -0.26 -11.51
C ILE A 71 2.29 -0.43 -10.07
N LEU A 72 3.24 -0.61 -9.16
CA LEU A 72 2.92 -0.70 -7.74
C LEU A 72 2.92 0.70 -7.15
N ASP A 73 1.77 1.10 -6.63
CA ASP A 73 1.56 2.43 -6.09
C ASP A 73 1.18 2.30 -4.61
N ILE A 74 2.07 2.72 -3.73
CA ILE A 74 1.85 2.63 -2.28
C ILE A 74 1.78 4.04 -1.73
N TYR A 75 0.69 4.35 -1.04
CA TYR A 75 0.52 5.69 -0.50
C TYR A 75 -0.28 5.67 0.79
N ALA A 76 -0.21 6.76 1.53
CA ALA A 76 -0.90 6.90 2.80
C ALA A 76 -2.32 7.40 2.57
N LYS A 77 -3.26 6.83 3.32
CA LYS A 77 -4.63 7.31 3.30
C LYS A 77 -4.65 8.76 3.75
N GLU A 78 -5.34 9.58 3.00
CA GLU A 78 -5.46 10.99 3.34
C GLU A 78 -6.29 11.13 4.61
N LYS A 79 -5.70 11.75 5.63
CA LYS A 79 -6.42 12.06 6.85
C LYS A 79 -7.26 13.31 6.59
N GLY A 80 -8.51 13.27 6.95
CA GLY A 80 -9.40 14.41 6.80
C GLY A 80 -8.84 15.60 7.57
N VAL A 81 -8.47 16.57 6.88
CA VAL A 81 -7.81 17.73 7.49
C VAL A 81 -8.82 18.75 7.87
N THR A 82 -8.79 19.09 8.20
CA THR A 82 -9.46 19.93 8.24
C THR A 82 -9.21 21.14 8.40
N ASP A 83 -9.01 21.13 8.08
CA ASP A 83 -8.91 21.77 8.20
C ASP A 83 -8.96 22.62 8.32
N ASN A 84 -9.12 23.09 8.44
CA ASN A 84 -9.27 23.69 8.65
C ASN A 84 -9.29 24.36 8.62
N GLU A 85 -9.38 24.49 8.59
CA GLU A 85 -9.64 24.88 8.58
C GLU A 85 -9.77 25.30 8.57
#